data_d9808a8ff0a8f4cfd09f4c29c2b73e25
#
_entry.id   d9808a8ff0a8f4cfd09f4c29c2b73e25
#
_cell.length_a   1.000
_cell.length_b   1.000
_cell.length_c   1.000
_cell.angle_alpha   90.00
_cell.angle_beta   90.00
_cell.angle_gamma   90.00
#
_symmetry.space_group_name_H-M   'P 1'
#
loop_
_entity.id
_entity.type
_entity.pdbx_description
1 polymer ?
#
loop_
_entity_poly.entity_id
_entity_poly.type
_entity_poly.pdbx_seq_one_letter_code
_entity_poly.pdbx_strand_id
1 'polypeptide(L)'
;MTDSAGKHVFVSYVREDSAQVDQLCAVLEASRIPYWRDRTSLGPGDAWKAKIRDAIREGSLVFLACFSESSRAKLKSHMNEELTLAVEEYRKMPPGRTWLIPVRFDEGDVPEWDLGAGRVLSDLNYVDLFGSAIAPQAASLVTTIHGVMGAKQLGAAQTLEAVEHAVAVDRVEVVKRLTKEMLLDPPRRIQLDDLVGQEVQRVLLALTDSERVEGPLEGSGEDQVVQVAESAQELWTLVAPFCASLQVAARWASADALAPWAMAIKSFVESANKSAAGVTALVEQRHLPGMVSAMTAGLACVANGKWDNLRVLLTEPTVKDRYQPARLPLLEVSDPYAPFGSAELVPHALAHSGVDGLGLRDALVEFAEKKKGKY
;
A
#
# COMPACT_ATOMS: atom_id res chain seq x y z
N MET A 1 1.37 37.47 16.56
CA MET A 1 1.21 36.59 15.39
C MET A 1 2.53 35.88 15.23
N THR A 2 2.68 34.74 15.88
CA THR A 2 3.88 33.89 15.80
C THR A 2 3.79 33.08 14.51
N ASP A 3 4.72 33.37 13.64
CA ASP A 3 4.99 32.73 12.36
C ASP A 3 5.16 31.20 12.59
N SER A 4 4.16 30.41 12.23
CA SER A 4 4.29 28.95 12.18
C SER A 4 4.93 28.57 10.83
N ALA A 5 6.16 28.98 10.63
CA ALA A 5 7.02 28.38 9.62
C ALA A 5 7.14 26.89 9.98
N GLY A 6 6.49 26.06 9.15
CA GLY A 6 6.06 24.70 9.46
C GLY A 6 7.14 23.79 9.98
N LYS A 7 6.97 23.40 11.23
CA LYS A 7 7.74 22.30 11.83
C LYS A 7 7.45 21.02 11.06
N HIS A 8 8.48 20.33 10.60
CA HIS A 8 8.40 19.14 9.75
C HIS A 8 9.26 17.99 10.27
N VAL A 9 9.04 16.81 9.79
CA VAL A 9 9.93 15.66 9.96
C VAL A 9 11.01 15.74 8.89
N PHE A 10 12.27 15.72 9.27
CA PHE A 10 13.38 15.65 8.33
C PHE A 10 13.73 14.19 8.04
N VAL A 11 13.77 13.78 6.76
CA VAL A 11 14.07 12.41 6.33
C VAL A 11 15.43 12.40 5.63
N SER A 12 16.44 11.83 6.30
CA SER A 12 17.80 11.68 5.80
C SER A 12 18.05 10.26 5.33
N TYR A 13 18.51 10.09 4.08
CA TYR A 13 18.68 8.79 3.44
C TYR A 13 19.68 8.83 2.28
N VAL A 14 20.13 7.68 1.81
CA VAL A 14 20.93 7.56 0.59
C VAL A 14 20.03 7.35 -0.62
N ARG A 15 20.47 7.82 -1.79
CA ARG A 15 19.67 7.84 -3.02
C ARG A 15 19.13 6.48 -3.45
N GLU A 16 19.86 5.44 -3.14
CA GLU A 16 19.52 4.06 -3.45
C GLU A 16 18.26 3.59 -2.72
N ASP A 17 17.95 4.19 -1.55
CA ASP A 17 16.82 3.84 -0.70
C ASP A 17 15.55 4.64 -1.04
N SER A 18 15.54 5.36 -2.16
CA SER A 18 14.41 6.25 -2.51
C SER A 18 13.06 5.53 -2.53
N ALA A 19 13.02 4.24 -2.88
CA ALA A 19 11.78 3.48 -2.89
C ALA A 19 11.20 3.25 -1.49
N GLN A 20 12.05 2.86 -0.53
CA GLN A 20 11.66 2.66 0.86
C GLN A 20 11.25 3.99 1.52
N VAL A 21 11.97 5.07 1.16
CA VAL A 21 11.66 6.42 1.64
C VAL A 21 10.36 6.94 1.03
N ASP A 22 10.03 6.61 -0.22
CA ASP A 22 8.73 6.94 -0.82
C ASP A 22 7.60 6.29 -0.03
N GLN A 23 7.76 5.03 0.44
CA GLN A 23 6.80 4.36 1.32
C GLN A 23 6.65 5.07 2.67
N LEU A 24 7.76 5.42 3.30
CA LEU A 24 7.74 6.18 4.55
C LEU A 24 7.04 7.53 4.37
N CYS A 25 7.31 8.25 3.29
CA CYS A 25 6.69 9.53 2.98
C CYS A 25 5.17 9.39 2.77
N ALA A 26 4.70 8.34 2.06
CA ALA A 26 3.28 8.08 1.89
C ALA A 26 2.57 7.83 3.25
N VAL A 27 3.23 7.13 4.18
CA VAL A 27 2.73 6.95 5.56
C VAL A 27 2.63 8.30 6.28
N LEU A 28 3.64 9.15 6.17
CA LEU A 28 3.64 10.48 6.79
C LEU A 28 2.53 11.38 6.21
N GLU A 29 2.34 11.35 4.88
CA GLU A 29 1.27 12.08 4.17
C GLU A 29 -0.12 11.61 4.60
N ALA A 30 -0.39 10.31 4.60
CA ALA A 30 -1.65 9.73 5.04
C ALA A 30 -1.96 10.11 6.50
N SER A 31 -0.91 10.25 7.32
CA SER A 31 -1.02 10.67 8.73
C SER A 31 -1.01 12.19 8.93
N ARG A 32 -1.02 12.99 7.85
CA ARG A 32 -0.96 14.46 7.86
C ARG A 32 0.24 15.02 8.61
N ILE A 33 1.38 14.33 8.53
CA ILE A 33 2.64 14.75 9.12
C ILE A 33 3.45 15.47 8.03
N PRO A 34 3.74 16.77 8.15
CA PRO A 34 4.58 17.46 7.21
C PRO A 34 6.02 16.92 7.29
N TYR A 35 6.63 16.66 6.16
CA TYR A 35 8.00 16.19 6.10
C TYR A 35 8.83 16.99 5.08
N TRP A 36 10.15 16.94 5.27
CA TRP A 36 11.14 17.51 4.39
C TRP A 36 12.10 16.41 3.90
N ARG A 37 12.28 16.33 2.60
CA ARG A 37 13.30 15.49 1.97
C ARG A 37 13.96 16.23 0.81
N ASP A 38 15.24 16.01 0.59
CA ASP A 38 16.10 16.85 -0.25
C ASP A 38 15.63 17.06 -1.69
N ARG A 39 15.00 16.05 -2.31
CA ARG A 39 14.62 16.06 -3.71
C ARG A 39 13.39 16.87 -4.08
N THR A 40 12.41 16.96 -3.17
CA THR A 40 11.14 17.65 -3.43
C THR A 40 11.09 19.05 -2.89
N SER A 41 12.00 19.38 -1.97
CA SER A 41 12.00 20.64 -1.23
C SER A 41 13.00 21.68 -1.77
N LEU A 42 13.81 21.32 -2.80
CA LEU A 42 14.82 22.20 -3.40
C LEU A 42 14.43 22.62 -4.82
N GLY A 43 14.45 23.93 -5.07
CA GLY A 43 14.21 24.51 -6.40
C GLY A 43 15.51 24.69 -7.20
N PRO A 44 15.41 24.89 -8.53
CA PRO A 44 16.57 25.21 -9.36
C PRO A 44 17.24 26.50 -8.88
N GLY A 45 18.57 26.43 -8.65
CA GLY A 45 19.37 27.58 -8.19
C GLY A 45 19.48 27.77 -6.68
N ASP A 46 18.88 26.93 -5.88
CA ASP A 46 18.98 26.99 -4.43
C ASP A 46 20.39 26.70 -3.90
N ALA A 47 20.79 27.43 -2.87
CA ALA A 47 21.99 27.14 -2.07
C ALA A 47 21.69 25.94 -1.15
N TRP A 48 21.63 24.73 -1.73
CA TRP A 48 21.11 23.51 -1.11
C TRP A 48 21.72 23.18 0.26
N LYS A 49 23.03 23.37 0.46
CA LYS A 49 23.69 23.13 1.75
C LYS A 49 23.20 24.05 2.88
N ALA A 50 22.90 25.29 2.55
CA ALA A 50 22.35 26.23 3.51
C ALA A 50 20.91 25.85 3.89
N LYS A 51 20.06 25.56 2.91
CA LYS A 51 18.67 25.14 3.15
C LYS A 51 18.55 23.85 3.96
N ILE A 52 19.39 22.84 3.71
CA ILE A 52 19.44 21.62 4.51
C ILE A 52 19.79 21.94 5.96
N ARG A 53 20.81 22.78 6.17
CA ARG A 53 21.23 23.19 7.50
C ARG A 53 20.13 23.93 8.24
N ASP A 54 19.44 24.83 7.58
CA ASP A 54 18.33 25.60 8.16
C ASP A 54 17.13 24.68 8.47
N ALA A 55 16.80 23.75 7.55
CA ALA A 55 15.74 22.76 7.78
C ALA A 55 16.01 21.87 9.01
N ILE A 56 17.27 21.45 9.19
CA ILE A 56 17.65 20.65 10.38
C ILE A 56 17.63 21.49 11.64
N ARG A 57 18.19 22.72 11.63
CA ARG A 57 18.37 23.54 12.82
C ARG A 57 17.10 24.23 13.29
N GLU A 58 16.30 24.72 12.39
CA GLU A 58 15.18 25.62 12.72
C GLU A 58 13.81 25.00 12.49
N GLY A 59 13.69 24.07 11.52
CA GLY A 59 12.41 23.51 11.08
C GLY A 59 12.12 22.10 11.55
N SER A 60 13.12 21.31 11.95
CA SER A 60 12.92 19.89 12.23
C SER A 60 12.31 19.64 13.60
N LEU A 61 11.12 19.02 13.60
CA LEU A 61 10.48 18.45 14.80
C LEU A 61 11.13 17.16 15.24
N VAL A 62 11.41 16.30 14.24
CA VAL A 62 12.03 14.99 14.38
C VAL A 62 12.95 14.81 13.18
N PHE A 63 14.10 14.21 13.42
CA PHE A 63 15.05 13.81 12.39
C PHE A 63 15.03 12.28 12.26
N LEU A 64 14.67 11.76 11.11
CA LEU A 64 14.69 10.33 10.77
C LEU A 64 16.00 10.03 10.03
N ALA A 65 16.84 9.20 10.61
CA ALA A 65 18.07 8.69 9.99
C ALA A 65 17.80 7.29 9.41
N CYS A 66 17.68 7.17 8.08
CA CYS A 66 17.26 5.94 7.41
C CYS A 66 18.47 5.11 6.98
N PHE A 67 18.59 3.90 7.52
CA PHE A 67 19.71 2.99 7.28
C PHE A 67 19.31 1.77 6.47
N SER A 68 20.16 1.42 5.51
CA SER A 68 20.10 0.22 4.68
C SER A 68 21.50 -0.33 4.45
N GLU A 69 21.61 -1.49 3.82
CA GLU A 69 22.88 -2.01 3.33
C GLU A 69 23.61 -0.98 2.45
N SER A 70 22.86 -0.32 1.54
CA SER A 70 23.39 0.73 0.68
C SER A 70 23.96 1.91 1.46
N SER A 71 23.30 2.34 2.53
CA SER A 71 23.78 3.47 3.35
C SER A 71 25.01 3.10 4.17
N ARG A 72 25.06 1.87 4.72
CA ARG A 72 26.19 1.37 5.50
C ARG A 72 27.44 1.13 4.65
N ALA A 73 27.28 0.75 3.39
CA ALA A 73 28.40 0.55 2.46
C ALA A 73 29.08 1.86 2.04
N LYS A 74 28.46 3.04 2.27
CA LYS A 74 29.03 4.32 1.82
C LYS A 74 29.91 4.97 2.86
N LEU A 75 31.21 5.06 2.54
CA LEU A 75 32.19 5.79 3.34
C LEU A 75 31.96 7.30 3.34
N LYS A 76 31.39 7.85 2.25
CA LYS A 76 31.08 9.28 2.10
C LYS A 76 29.71 9.42 1.42
N SER A 77 28.80 10.15 2.05
CA SER A 77 27.48 10.45 1.49
C SER A 77 26.95 11.77 2.03
N HIS A 78 25.98 12.37 1.33
CA HIS A 78 25.24 13.52 1.87
C HIS A 78 24.50 13.19 3.15
N MET A 79 23.96 11.97 3.27
CA MET A 79 23.36 11.49 4.50
C MET A 79 24.32 11.57 5.70
N ASN A 80 25.61 11.26 5.50
CA ASN A 80 26.61 11.38 6.58
C ASN A 80 26.86 12.84 6.98
N GLU A 81 26.83 13.78 6.03
CA GLU A 81 26.91 15.23 6.32
C GLU A 81 25.66 15.69 7.12
N GLU A 82 24.47 15.27 6.71
CA GLU A 82 23.20 15.57 7.37
C GLU A 82 23.15 14.98 8.79
N LEU A 83 23.55 13.72 8.95
CA LEU A 83 23.60 13.06 10.25
C LEU A 83 24.61 13.74 11.19
N THR A 84 25.75 14.20 10.69
CA THR A 84 26.72 14.98 11.48
C THR A 84 26.08 16.26 12.02
N LEU A 85 25.38 17.01 11.17
CA LEU A 85 24.65 18.22 11.58
C LEU A 85 23.54 17.89 12.59
N ALA A 86 22.80 16.81 12.35
CA ALA A 86 21.74 16.37 13.26
C ALA A 86 22.30 16.00 14.64
N VAL A 87 23.42 15.29 14.71
CA VAL A 87 24.09 14.96 15.97
C VAL A 87 24.57 16.21 16.72
N GLU A 88 25.12 17.20 16.00
CA GLU A 88 25.48 18.48 16.60
C GLU A 88 24.28 19.20 17.23
N GLU A 89 23.10 19.19 16.60
CA GLU A 89 21.88 19.77 17.14
C GLU A 89 21.31 18.93 18.29
N TYR A 90 21.35 17.60 18.18
CA TYR A 90 20.89 16.69 19.23
C TYR A 90 21.66 16.90 20.55
N ARG A 91 22.98 17.11 20.46
CA ARG A 91 23.83 17.39 21.64
C ARG A 91 23.47 18.67 22.41
N LYS A 92 22.77 19.62 21.75
CA LYS A 92 22.30 20.87 22.37
C LYS A 92 20.95 20.72 23.06
N MET A 93 20.25 19.61 22.83
CA MET A 93 18.92 19.39 23.38
C MET A 93 18.94 18.81 24.78
N PRO A 94 17.91 19.08 25.58
CA PRO A 94 17.79 18.48 26.91
C PRO A 94 17.72 16.94 26.83
N PRO A 95 18.30 16.22 27.79
CA PRO A 95 18.18 14.77 27.86
C PRO A 95 16.73 14.29 27.86
N GLY A 96 16.45 13.17 27.16
CA GLY A 96 15.13 12.55 27.11
C GLY A 96 14.18 13.12 26.07
N ARG A 97 14.62 14.08 25.23
CA ARG A 97 13.82 14.59 24.12
C ARG A 97 13.89 13.62 22.93
N THR A 98 12.72 13.17 22.47
CA THR A 98 12.59 12.39 21.22
C THR A 98 12.74 13.35 20.04
N TRP A 99 13.89 13.32 19.36
CA TRP A 99 14.18 14.17 18.20
C TRP A 99 14.92 13.42 17.08
N LEU A 100 15.89 12.57 17.42
CA LEU A 100 16.63 11.74 16.47
C LEU A 100 16.12 10.31 16.60
N ILE A 101 15.61 9.76 15.49
CA ILE A 101 15.03 8.41 15.42
C ILE A 101 15.73 7.65 14.29
N PRO A 102 16.50 6.59 14.60
CA PRO A 102 17.01 5.70 13.57
C PRO A 102 15.87 4.86 12.96
N VAL A 103 15.88 4.72 11.64
CA VAL A 103 14.97 3.87 10.88
C VAL A 103 15.78 2.86 10.09
N ARG A 104 15.44 1.57 10.17
CA ARG A 104 16.09 0.53 9.38
C ARG A 104 15.19 0.03 8.27
N PHE A 105 15.76 -0.17 7.10
CA PHE A 105 15.09 -0.75 5.93
C PHE A 105 15.50 -2.21 5.66
N ASP A 106 16.36 -2.77 6.49
CA ASP A 106 16.82 -4.15 6.45
C ASP A 106 17.31 -4.62 7.83
N GLU A 107 17.72 -5.89 7.93
CA GLU A 107 18.17 -6.52 9.19
C GLU A 107 19.53 -6.04 9.70
N GLY A 108 20.24 -5.20 8.96
CA GLY A 108 21.55 -4.68 9.38
C GLY A 108 21.47 -3.71 10.56
N ASP A 109 22.53 -3.64 11.34
CA ASP A 109 22.58 -2.83 12.55
C ASP A 109 22.58 -1.32 12.28
N VAL A 110 22.07 -0.54 13.26
CA VAL A 110 22.24 0.91 13.31
C VAL A 110 23.73 1.20 13.55
N PRO A 111 24.37 2.08 12.75
CA PRO A 111 25.79 2.39 12.92
C PRO A 111 26.10 3.00 14.30
N GLU A 112 27.27 2.65 14.85
CA GLU A 112 27.80 3.25 16.09
C GLU A 112 28.29 4.68 15.82
N TRP A 113 27.37 5.63 15.71
CA TRP A 113 27.67 7.05 15.53
C TRP A 113 27.73 7.74 16.91
N ASP A 114 28.86 8.40 17.23
CA ASP A 114 29.04 9.05 18.53
C ASP A 114 28.06 10.21 18.76
N LEU A 115 27.20 10.04 19.75
CA LEU A 115 26.24 11.07 20.18
C LEU A 115 26.79 11.96 21.30
N GLY A 116 27.99 11.71 21.79
CA GLY A 116 28.60 12.39 22.91
C GLY A 116 28.26 11.77 24.27
N ALA A 117 29.09 12.07 25.26
CA ALA A 117 28.97 11.56 26.65
C ALA A 117 28.96 10.01 26.70
N GLY A 118 29.69 9.34 25.81
CA GLY A 118 29.80 7.89 25.77
C GLY A 118 28.56 7.17 25.21
N ARG A 119 27.62 7.88 24.60
CA ARG A 119 26.44 7.31 23.92
C ARG A 119 26.66 7.23 22.42
N VAL A 120 26.12 6.18 21.81
CA VAL A 120 26.13 5.98 20.37
C VAL A 120 24.70 5.94 19.80
N LEU A 121 24.57 6.11 18.49
CA LEU A 121 23.28 6.13 17.80
C LEU A 121 22.49 4.83 17.97
N SER A 122 23.18 3.71 18.06
CA SER A 122 22.61 2.39 18.31
C SER A 122 22.03 2.22 19.73
N ASP A 123 22.31 3.13 20.68
CA ASP A 123 21.66 3.18 22.00
C ASP A 123 20.23 3.74 21.93
N LEU A 124 19.86 4.37 20.81
CA LEU A 124 18.50 4.90 20.64
C LEU A 124 17.55 3.79 20.17
N ASN A 125 16.31 3.85 20.66
CA ASN A 125 15.25 3.01 20.09
C ASN A 125 15.07 3.35 18.61
N TYR A 126 15.07 2.34 17.77
CA TYR A 126 14.93 2.45 16.33
C TYR A 126 13.61 1.84 15.83
N VAL A 127 13.27 2.12 14.59
CA VAL A 127 12.06 1.62 13.92
C VAL A 127 12.47 0.74 12.74
N ASP A 128 11.89 -0.45 12.65
CA ASP A 128 12.11 -1.40 11.56
C ASP A 128 11.02 -1.28 10.50
N LEU A 129 11.37 -0.76 9.33
CA LEU A 129 10.44 -0.64 8.20
C LEU A 129 10.75 -1.65 7.10
N PHE A 130 10.81 -2.93 7.49
CA PHE A 130 11.01 -4.06 6.57
C PHE A 130 10.26 -5.32 7.05
N GLY A 131 10.06 -6.27 6.15
CA GLY A 131 9.40 -7.54 6.46
C GLY A 131 7.92 -7.36 6.88
N SER A 132 7.42 -8.27 7.70
CA SER A 132 6.03 -8.27 8.20
C SER A 132 5.77 -7.22 9.29
N ALA A 133 6.81 -6.60 9.84
CA ALA A 133 6.69 -5.62 10.92
C ALA A 133 6.44 -4.18 10.43
N ILE A 134 6.42 -3.93 9.12
CA ILE A 134 6.31 -2.56 8.56
C ILE A 134 5.10 -1.80 9.11
N ALA A 135 3.89 -2.36 9.02
CA ALA A 135 2.68 -1.65 9.41
C ALA A 135 2.63 -1.30 10.91
N PRO A 136 2.85 -2.23 11.86
CA PRO A 136 2.85 -1.89 13.28
C PRO A 136 3.99 -0.95 13.66
N GLN A 137 5.17 -1.06 13.06
CA GLN A 137 6.30 -0.19 13.32
C GLN A 137 6.09 1.22 12.75
N ALA A 138 5.52 1.34 11.56
CA ALA A 138 5.15 2.63 10.97
C ALA A 138 4.05 3.32 11.81
N ALA A 139 3.05 2.59 12.31
CA ALA A 139 2.04 3.13 13.21
C ALA A 139 2.65 3.63 14.53
N SER A 140 3.62 2.90 15.10
CA SER A 140 4.36 3.33 16.29
C SER A 140 5.15 4.61 16.03
N LEU A 141 5.83 4.71 14.88
CA LEU A 141 6.55 5.92 14.45
C LEU A 141 5.62 7.12 14.32
N VAL A 142 4.48 6.97 13.64
CA VAL A 142 3.46 8.02 13.47
C VAL A 142 2.94 8.49 14.83
N THR A 143 2.63 7.56 15.74
CA THR A 143 2.16 7.89 17.09
C THR A 143 3.23 8.68 17.87
N THR A 144 4.49 8.29 17.76
CA THR A 144 5.62 8.99 18.40
C THR A 144 5.76 10.41 17.85
N ILE A 145 5.69 10.61 16.54
CA ILE A 145 5.78 11.92 15.90
C ILE A 145 4.60 12.81 16.29
N HIS A 146 3.37 12.31 16.30
CA HIS A 146 2.21 13.06 16.78
C HIS A 146 2.33 13.47 18.24
N GLY A 147 2.92 12.63 19.10
CA GLY A 147 3.25 12.98 20.49
C GLY A 147 4.21 14.17 20.58
N VAL A 148 5.24 14.21 19.71
CA VAL A 148 6.18 15.34 19.63
C VAL A 148 5.52 16.61 19.08
N MET A 149 4.57 16.47 18.13
CA MET A 149 3.82 17.59 17.55
C MET A 149 2.84 18.23 18.54
N GLY A 150 2.48 17.54 19.64
CA GLY A 150 1.40 17.98 20.52
C GLY A 150 0.01 17.95 19.86
N ALA A 151 -0.11 17.25 18.73
CA ALA A 151 -1.37 17.10 18.00
C ALA A 151 -2.32 16.17 18.78
N LYS A 152 -3.63 16.40 18.62
CA LYS A 152 -4.65 15.49 19.16
C LYS A 152 -4.42 14.12 18.50
N GLN A 153 -4.04 13.12 19.29
CA GLN A 153 -3.71 11.80 18.80
C GLN A 153 -4.91 11.23 18.04
N LEU A 154 -4.71 10.82 16.78
CA LEU A 154 -5.57 9.88 16.12
C LEU A 154 -5.61 8.60 16.96
N GLY A 155 -6.76 7.97 17.11
CA GLY A 155 -6.83 6.69 17.82
C GLY A 155 -5.87 5.67 17.19
N ALA A 156 -5.27 4.81 18.00
CA ALA A 156 -4.29 3.83 17.51
C ALA A 156 -4.83 2.99 16.33
N ALA A 157 -6.13 2.67 16.34
CA ALA A 157 -6.80 1.95 15.25
C ALA A 157 -6.84 2.78 13.95
N GLN A 158 -7.20 4.07 14.03
CA GLN A 158 -7.24 4.97 12.86
C GLN A 158 -5.84 5.22 12.29
N THR A 159 -4.83 5.29 13.15
CA THR A 159 -3.44 5.42 12.71
C THR A 159 -2.97 4.17 11.98
N LEU A 160 -3.29 2.98 12.52
CA LEU A 160 -2.96 1.70 11.90
C LEU A 160 -3.63 1.56 10.53
N GLU A 161 -4.92 1.87 10.43
CA GLU A 161 -5.69 1.81 9.19
C GLU A 161 -5.13 2.77 8.12
N ALA A 162 -4.81 4.02 8.49
CA ALA A 162 -4.18 4.98 7.57
C ALA A 162 -2.81 4.51 7.08
N VAL A 163 -2.02 3.87 7.96
CA VAL A 163 -0.71 3.31 7.62
C VAL A 163 -0.84 2.10 6.71
N GLU A 164 -1.75 1.18 7.03
CA GLU A 164 -2.00 0.00 6.20
C GLU A 164 -2.46 0.39 4.80
N HIS A 165 -3.35 1.39 4.69
CA HIS A 165 -3.79 1.92 3.40
C HIS A 165 -2.64 2.57 2.61
N ALA A 166 -1.80 3.38 3.25
CA ALA A 166 -0.64 4.01 2.60
C ALA A 166 0.39 2.98 2.14
N VAL A 167 0.68 1.96 2.96
CA VAL A 167 1.57 0.84 2.59
C VAL A 167 1.01 0.04 1.41
N ALA A 168 -0.31 -0.16 1.36
CA ALA A 168 -0.97 -0.87 0.27
C ALA A 168 -0.89 -0.10 -1.07
N VAL A 169 -1.04 1.23 -1.07
CA VAL A 169 -0.89 2.08 -2.26
C VAL A 169 0.53 2.00 -2.81
N ASP A 170 1.53 2.11 -1.95
CA ASP A 170 2.93 1.95 -2.35
C ASP A 170 3.24 0.55 -2.89
N ARG A 171 2.63 -0.48 -2.31
CA ARG A 171 2.80 -1.85 -2.78
C ARG A 171 2.36 -2.02 -4.24
N VAL A 172 1.33 -1.33 -4.68
CA VAL A 172 0.87 -1.33 -6.09
C VAL A 172 2.00 -0.85 -7.03
N GLU A 173 2.60 0.30 -6.73
CA GLU A 173 3.67 0.84 -7.58
C GLU A 173 4.97 0.02 -7.48
N VAL A 174 5.31 -0.51 -6.31
CA VAL A 174 6.48 -1.40 -6.13
C VAL A 174 6.32 -2.68 -6.95
N VAL A 175 5.19 -3.37 -6.81
CA VAL A 175 4.93 -4.63 -7.54
C VAL A 175 4.90 -4.38 -9.04
N LYS A 176 4.28 -3.29 -9.50
CA LYS A 176 4.24 -2.88 -10.90
C LYS A 176 5.65 -2.62 -11.47
N ARG A 177 6.50 -1.91 -10.73
CA ARG A 177 7.89 -1.64 -11.12
C ARG A 177 8.71 -2.91 -11.17
N LEU A 178 8.68 -3.73 -10.11
CA LEU A 178 9.41 -5.00 -10.05
C LEU A 178 8.99 -5.95 -11.18
N THR A 179 7.68 -6.01 -11.48
CA THR A 179 7.20 -6.81 -12.63
C THR A 179 7.81 -6.34 -13.94
N LYS A 180 7.87 -5.02 -14.20
CA LYS A 180 8.52 -4.47 -15.41
C LYS A 180 10.00 -4.84 -15.49
N GLU A 181 10.74 -4.65 -14.41
CA GLU A 181 12.17 -4.94 -14.34
C GLU A 181 12.44 -6.43 -14.60
N MET A 182 11.68 -7.31 -13.95
CA MET A 182 11.89 -8.75 -14.06
C MET A 182 11.43 -9.32 -15.41
N LEU A 183 10.42 -8.75 -16.06
CA LEU A 183 10.01 -9.14 -17.41
C LEU A 183 11.06 -8.81 -18.47
N LEU A 184 11.86 -7.75 -18.24
CA LEU A 184 12.95 -7.36 -19.14
C LEU A 184 14.24 -8.17 -18.92
N ASP A 185 14.32 -8.95 -17.84
CA ASP A 185 15.48 -9.75 -17.45
C ASP A 185 15.13 -11.22 -17.30
N PRO A 186 15.24 -12.04 -18.38
CA PRO A 186 14.85 -13.45 -18.37
C PRO A 186 15.46 -14.31 -17.26
N PRO A 187 16.70 -14.11 -16.79
CA PRO A 187 17.25 -14.79 -15.62
C PRO A 187 16.46 -14.60 -14.33
N ARG A 188 15.68 -13.52 -14.20
CA ARG A 188 14.87 -13.23 -13.00
C ARG A 188 13.47 -13.83 -13.02
N ARG A 189 13.17 -14.74 -13.95
CA ARG A 189 11.83 -15.36 -14.10
C ARG A 189 11.37 -16.06 -12.82
N ILE A 190 12.26 -16.74 -12.09
CA ILE A 190 11.93 -17.40 -10.81
C ILE A 190 11.50 -16.35 -9.78
N GLN A 191 12.23 -15.24 -9.68
CA GLN A 191 11.88 -14.14 -8.76
C GLN A 191 10.54 -13.50 -9.11
N LEU A 192 10.20 -13.42 -10.41
CA LEU A 192 8.91 -12.93 -10.87
C LEU A 192 7.77 -13.88 -10.48
N ASP A 193 7.96 -15.18 -10.64
CA ASP A 193 7.00 -16.20 -10.22
C ASP A 193 6.78 -16.14 -8.71
N ASP A 194 7.84 -15.99 -7.92
CA ASP A 194 7.77 -15.82 -6.46
C ASP A 194 7.01 -14.54 -6.07
N LEU A 195 7.28 -13.41 -6.74
CA LEU A 195 6.58 -12.15 -6.51
C LEU A 195 5.07 -12.29 -6.77
N VAL A 196 4.70 -12.86 -7.91
CA VAL A 196 3.30 -13.12 -8.26
C VAL A 196 2.67 -14.07 -7.25
N GLY A 197 3.37 -15.16 -6.89
CA GLY A 197 2.92 -16.14 -5.91
C GLY A 197 2.64 -15.53 -4.53
N GLN A 198 3.47 -14.62 -4.06
CA GLN A 198 3.26 -13.91 -2.80
C GLN A 198 1.98 -13.05 -2.82
N GLU A 199 1.75 -12.28 -3.89
CA GLU A 199 0.52 -11.49 -4.02
C GLU A 199 -0.74 -12.39 -4.08
N VAL A 200 -0.64 -13.51 -4.80
CA VAL A 200 -1.74 -14.50 -4.86
C VAL A 200 -2.06 -15.08 -3.48
N GLN A 201 -1.05 -15.47 -2.71
CA GLN A 201 -1.26 -16.04 -1.38
C GLN A 201 -1.92 -15.04 -0.41
N ARG A 202 -1.55 -13.76 -0.47
CA ARG A 202 -2.21 -12.72 0.34
C ARG A 202 -3.72 -12.64 0.08
N VAL A 203 -4.11 -12.65 -1.19
CA VAL A 203 -5.53 -12.61 -1.58
C VAL A 203 -6.24 -13.90 -1.18
N LEU A 204 -5.64 -15.07 -1.43
CA LEU A 204 -6.24 -16.36 -1.10
C LEU A 204 -6.46 -16.55 0.41
N LEU A 205 -5.53 -16.08 1.25
CA LEU A 205 -5.69 -16.10 2.70
C LEU A 205 -6.92 -15.28 3.12
N ALA A 206 -7.09 -14.07 2.58
CA ALA A 206 -8.26 -13.25 2.85
C ALA A 206 -9.58 -13.88 2.36
N LEU A 207 -9.55 -14.58 1.22
CA LEU A 207 -10.74 -15.28 0.68
C LEU A 207 -11.12 -16.53 1.49
N THR A 208 -10.20 -17.09 2.25
CA THR A 208 -10.44 -18.28 3.10
C THR A 208 -10.67 -17.94 4.56
N ASP A 209 -10.56 -16.67 4.93
CA ASP A 209 -10.84 -16.20 6.28
C ASP A 209 -12.35 -16.19 6.53
N SER A 210 -12.78 -17.06 7.45
CA SER A 210 -14.20 -17.20 7.80
C SER A 210 -14.72 -16.00 8.60
N GLU A 211 -13.87 -15.33 9.37
CA GLU A 211 -14.26 -14.17 10.17
C GLU A 211 -14.78 -13.03 9.29
N ARG A 212 -14.31 -12.91 8.06
CA ARG A 212 -14.75 -11.88 7.10
C ARG A 212 -16.19 -12.06 6.62
N VAL A 213 -16.73 -13.28 6.68
CA VAL A 213 -18.04 -13.61 6.09
C VAL A 213 -19.07 -14.06 7.12
N GLU A 214 -18.66 -14.44 8.33
CA GLU A 214 -19.51 -15.04 9.36
C GLU A 214 -20.16 -14.03 10.31
N GLY A 215 -19.61 -12.82 10.43
CA GLY A 215 -20.12 -11.80 11.35
C GLY A 215 -21.49 -11.26 10.93
N PRO A 216 -22.41 -11.00 11.90
CA PRO A 216 -23.64 -10.28 11.57
C PRO A 216 -23.30 -8.85 11.14
N LEU A 217 -23.99 -8.34 10.09
CA LEU A 217 -23.96 -6.92 9.78
C LEU A 217 -24.75 -6.16 10.85
N GLU A 218 -24.15 -5.09 11.38
CA GLU A 218 -24.72 -4.33 12.49
C GLU A 218 -25.45 -3.06 12.01
N GLY A 219 -26.40 -2.57 12.84
CA GLY A 219 -27.06 -1.29 12.61
C GLY A 219 -28.23 -1.34 11.61
N SER A 220 -28.54 -0.16 11.04
CA SER A 220 -29.60 0.02 10.04
C SER A 220 -29.22 -0.57 8.68
N GLY A 221 -30.17 -0.65 7.75
CA GLY A 221 -29.87 -1.09 6.37
C GLY A 221 -28.80 -0.24 5.67
N GLU A 222 -28.73 1.06 5.95
CA GLU A 222 -27.68 1.95 5.43
C GLU A 222 -26.31 1.60 6.04
N ASP A 223 -26.25 1.35 7.36
CA ASP A 223 -25.02 0.94 8.04
C ASP A 223 -24.50 -0.39 7.49
N GLN A 224 -25.39 -1.33 7.22
CA GLN A 224 -25.04 -2.64 6.64
C GLN A 224 -24.45 -2.51 5.22
N VAL A 225 -25.03 -1.64 4.38
CA VAL A 225 -24.50 -1.38 3.03
C VAL A 225 -23.11 -0.75 3.10
N VAL A 226 -22.87 0.17 4.05
CA VAL A 226 -21.53 0.74 4.30
C VAL A 226 -20.53 -0.34 4.67
N GLN A 227 -20.85 -1.24 5.62
CA GLN A 227 -19.98 -2.34 6.02
C GLN A 227 -19.64 -3.28 4.85
N VAL A 228 -20.62 -3.57 4.00
CA VAL A 228 -20.40 -4.38 2.78
C VAL A 228 -19.49 -3.64 1.80
N ALA A 229 -19.64 -2.32 1.64
CA ALA A 229 -18.79 -1.51 0.77
C ALA A 229 -17.35 -1.41 1.31
N GLU A 230 -17.16 -1.25 2.61
CA GLU A 230 -15.85 -1.23 3.28
C GLU A 230 -15.13 -2.58 3.08
N SER A 231 -15.83 -3.71 3.27
CA SER A 231 -15.29 -5.05 3.01
C SER A 231 -14.86 -5.23 1.54
N ALA A 232 -15.64 -4.71 0.58
CA ALA A 232 -15.28 -4.73 -0.83
C ALA A 232 -14.03 -3.88 -1.11
N GLN A 233 -13.90 -2.72 -0.49
CA GLN A 233 -12.75 -1.83 -0.62
C GLN A 233 -11.47 -2.48 -0.06
N GLU A 234 -11.57 -3.19 1.07
CA GLU A 234 -10.46 -3.96 1.61
C GLU A 234 -9.99 -5.06 0.64
N LEU A 235 -10.92 -5.84 0.08
CA LEU A 235 -10.58 -6.86 -0.92
C LEU A 235 -9.94 -6.26 -2.17
N TRP A 236 -10.43 -5.09 -2.61
CA TRP A 236 -9.81 -4.34 -3.70
C TRP A 236 -8.37 -3.94 -3.35
N THR A 237 -8.14 -3.38 -2.17
CA THR A 237 -6.80 -3.00 -1.69
C THR A 237 -5.84 -4.19 -1.66
N LEU A 238 -6.33 -5.37 -1.28
CA LEU A 238 -5.54 -6.59 -1.26
C LEU A 238 -5.16 -7.09 -2.67
N VAL A 239 -6.07 -7.00 -3.64
CA VAL A 239 -5.85 -7.52 -4.99
C VAL A 239 -5.20 -6.51 -5.94
N ALA A 240 -5.24 -5.22 -5.63
CA ALA A 240 -4.72 -4.14 -6.47
C ALA A 240 -3.24 -4.31 -6.88
N PRO A 241 -2.30 -4.72 -5.99
CA PRO A 241 -0.92 -4.98 -6.37
C PRO A 241 -0.79 -6.10 -7.41
N PHE A 242 -1.57 -7.18 -7.27
CA PHE A 242 -1.63 -8.24 -8.27
C PHE A 242 -2.17 -7.72 -9.61
N CYS A 243 -3.25 -6.93 -9.59
CA CYS A 243 -3.81 -6.31 -10.80
C CYS A 243 -2.80 -5.40 -11.50
N ALA A 244 -1.98 -4.64 -10.77
CA ALA A 244 -0.93 -3.81 -11.33
C ALA A 244 0.16 -4.64 -12.02
N SER A 245 0.59 -5.76 -11.42
CA SER A 245 1.49 -6.73 -12.05
C SER A 245 0.87 -7.33 -13.30
N LEU A 246 -0.38 -7.80 -13.21
CA LEU A 246 -1.13 -8.40 -14.32
C LEU A 246 -1.29 -7.42 -15.49
N GLN A 247 -1.57 -6.15 -15.25
CA GLN A 247 -1.66 -5.12 -16.29
C GLN A 247 -0.35 -4.98 -17.07
N VAL A 248 0.78 -5.01 -16.36
CA VAL A 248 2.11 -4.98 -17.00
C VAL A 248 2.36 -6.25 -17.81
N ALA A 249 2.09 -7.42 -17.23
CA ALA A 249 2.29 -8.70 -17.89
C ALA A 249 1.39 -8.86 -19.12
N ALA A 250 0.11 -8.56 -19.02
CA ALA A 250 -0.84 -8.62 -20.11
C ALA A 250 -0.42 -7.77 -21.32
N ARG A 251 0.24 -6.64 -21.07
CA ARG A 251 0.72 -5.72 -22.12
C ARG A 251 2.07 -6.12 -22.71
N TRP A 252 3.02 -6.55 -21.88
CA TRP A 252 4.42 -6.65 -22.27
C TRP A 252 5.00 -8.06 -22.30
N ALA A 253 4.42 -9.01 -21.55
CA ALA A 253 4.89 -10.39 -21.56
C ALA A 253 4.56 -11.09 -22.87
N SER A 254 5.37 -12.10 -23.22
CA SER A 254 5.02 -13.08 -24.24
C SER A 254 3.99 -14.07 -23.68
N ALA A 255 3.19 -14.68 -24.56
CA ALA A 255 2.11 -15.58 -24.16
C ALA A 255 2.59 -16.76 -23.29
N ASP A 256 3.78 -17.30 -23.57
CA ASP A 256 4.41 -18.40 -22.82
C ASP A 256 4.85 -18.01 -21.39
N ALA A 257 5.01 -16.72 -21.12
CA ALA A 257 5.39 -16.22 -19.80
C ALA A 257 4.19 -15.92 -18.88
N LEU A 258 2.95 -15.99 -19.37
CA LEU A 258 1.75 -15.56 -18.63
C LEU A 258 1.16 -16.61 -17.67
N ALA A 259 1.70 -17.82 -17.64
CA ALA A 259 1.17 -18.91 -16.80
C ALA A 259 0.94 -18.54 -15.33
N PRO A 260 1.85 -17.80 -14.63
CA PRO A 260 1.64 -17.43 -13.25
C PRO A 260 0.37 -16.62 -12.99
N TRP A 261 0.10 -15.63 -13.85
CA TRP A 261 -1.11 -14.78 -13.73
C TRP A 261 -2.39 -15.53 -14.12
N ALA A 262 -2.33 -16.37 -15.16
CA ALA A 262 -3.46 -17.20 -15.56
C ALA A 262 -3.88 -18.18 -14.45
N MET A 263 -2.91 -18.83 -13.81
CA MET A 263 -3.14 -19.72 -12.67
C MET A 263 -3.64 -18.96 -11.42
N ALA A 264 -3.19 -17.72 -11.22
CA ALA A 264 -3.66 -16.86 -10.15
C ALA A 264 -5.15 -16.51 -10.30
N ILE A 265 -5.57 -16.01 -11.46
CA ILE A 265 -6.97 -15.68 -11.74
C ILE A 265 -7.85 -16.92 -11.54
N LYS A 266 -7.42 -18.06 -12.07
CA LYS A 266 -8.10 -19.35 -11.87
C LYS A 266 -8.24 -19.68 -10.37
N SER A 267 -7.19 -19.53 -9.58
CA SER A 267 -7.20 -19.83 -8.14
C SER A 267 -8.17 -18.92 -7.36
N PHE A 268 -8.28 -17.65 -7.74
CA PHE A 268 -9.26 -16.74 -7.13
C PHE A 268 -10.68 -17.17 -7.43
N VAL A 269 -11.00 -17.50 -8.68
CA VAL A 269 -12.33 -17.97 -9.07
C VAL A 269 -12.66 -19.31 -8.40
N GLU A 270 -11.74 -20.28 -8.40
CA GLU A 270 -11.93 -21.58 -7.74
C GLU A 270 -12.09 -21.43 -6.21
N SER A 271 -11.39 -20.48 -5.58
CA SER A 271 -11.57 -20.19 -4.15
C SER A 271 -12.93 -19.57 -3.85
N ALA A 272 -13.40 -18.64 -4.68
CA ALA A 272 -14.70 -18.02 -4.53
C ALA A 272 -15.85 -19.02 -4.70
N ASN A 273 -15.69 -20.02 -5.59
CA ASN A 273 -16.70 -21.06 -5.83
C ASN A 273 -16.83 -22.10 -4.74
N LYS A 274 -15.91 -22.14 -3.73
CA LYS A 274 -16.05 -23.04 -2.58
C LYS A 274 -17.19 -22.56 -1.70
N SER A 275 -17.97 -23.53 -1.18
CA SER A 275 -19.03 -23.23 -0.20
C SER A 275 -18.47 -22.48 1.00
N ALA A 276 -19.15 -21.44 1.43
CA ALA A 276 -18.90 -20.72 2.66
C ALA A 276 -20.25 -20.45 3.35
N ALA A 277 -20.28 -20.59 4.67
CA ALA A 277 -21.36 -20.09 5.49
C ALA A 277 -21.10 -18.61 5.78
N GLY A 278 -22.17 -17.83 5.99
CA GLY A 278 -22.04 -16.42 6.35
C GLY A 278 -23.09 -15.53 5.72
N VAL A 279 -22.88 -14.22 5.85
CA VAL A 279 -23.77 -13.20 5.26
C VAL A 279 -23.65 -13.24 3.74
N THR A 280 -24.75 -13.43 3.03
CA THR A 280 -24.77 -13.60 1.57
C THR A 280 -23.99 -12.51 0.84
N ALA A 281 -24.19 -11.23 1.19
CA ALA A 281 -23.50 -10.10 0.57
C ALA A 281 -21.97 -10.14 0.77
N LEU A 282 -21.47 -10.62 1.92
CA LEU A 282 -20.04 -10.77 2.18
C LEU A 282 -19.47 -12.02 1.49
N VAL A 283 -20.25 -13.12 1.45
CA VAL A 283 -19.85 -14.35 0.74
C VAL A 283 -19.71 -14.09 -0.77
N GLU A 284 -20.62 -13.33 -1.37
CA GLU A 284 -20.58 -12.95 -2.78
C GLU A 284 -19.33 -12.13 -3.14
N GLN A 285 -18.85 -11.27 -2.23
CA GLN A 285 -17.62 -10.48 -2.45
C GLN A 285 -16.36 -11.31 -2.67
N ARG A 286 -16.36 -12.59 -2.29
CA ARG A 286 -15.24 -13.51 -2.60
C ARG A 286 -14.99 -13.65 -4.10
N HIS A 287 -15.98 -13.31 -4.95
CA HIS A 287 -15.83 -13.26 -6.41
C HIS A 287 -15.10 -12.00 -6.90
N LEU A 288 -14.96 -10.96 -6.07
CA LEU A 288 -14.36 -9.67 -6.45
C LEU A 288 -12.92 -9.81 -6.99
N PRO A 289 -11.98 -10.50 -6.33
CA PRO A 289 -10.61 -10.63 -6.84
C PRO A 289 -10.53 -11.32 -8.22
N GLY A 290 -11.32 -12.37 -8.44
CA GLY A 290 -11.41 -13.06 -9.73
C GLY A 290 -11.95 -12.15 -10.83
N MET A 291 -13.05 -11.46 -10.55
CA MET A 291 -13.72 -10.53 -11.46
C MET A 291 -12.81 -9.36 -11.87
N VAL A 292 -12.24 -8.63 -10.90
CA VAL A 292 -11.39 -7.46 -11.20
C VAL A 292 -10.10 -7.86 -11.91
N SER A 293 -9.55 -9.05 -11.62
CA SER A 293 -8.38 -9.59 -12.33
C SER A 293 -8.71 -9.92 -13.78
N ALA A 294 -9.85 -10.58 -14.04
CA ALA A 294 -10.29 -10.87 -15.39
C ALA A 294 -10.55 -9.58 -16.20
N MET A 295 -11.20 -8.59 -15.61
CA MET A 295 -11.40 -7.27 -16.22
C MET A 295 -10.07 -6.55 -16.52
N THR A 296 -9.13 -6.57 -15.57
CA THR A 296 -7.80 -5.98 -15.76
C THR A 296 -7.05 -6.62 -16.92
N ALA A 297 -7.04 -7.96 -16.99
CA ALA A 297 -6.44 -8.70 -18.08
C ALA A 297 -7.10 -8.37 -19.43
N GLY A 298 -8.44 -8.40 -19.48
CA GLY A 298 -9.22 -8.08 -20.66
C GLY A 298 -8.95 -6.68 -21.20
N LEU A 299 -9.07 -5.67 -20.33
CA LEU A 299 -8.83 -4.27 -20.70
C LEU A 299 -7.39 -4.04 -21.17
N ALA A 300 -6.40 -4.59 -20.45
CA ALA A 300 -5.00 -4.42 -20.81
C ALA A 300 -4.66 -5.10 -22.16
N CYS A 301 -5.17 -6.30 -22.41
CA CYS A 301 -4.96 -7.01 -23.66
C CYS A 301 -5.65 -6.31 -24.84
N VAL A 302 -6.92 -5.96 -24.71
CA VAL A 302 -7.71 -5.30 -25.77
C VAL A 302 -7.13 -3.94 -26.13
N ALA A 303 -6.82 -3.10 -25.14
CA ALA A 303 -6.24 -1.77 -25.35
C ALA A 303 -4.88 -1.81 -26.08
N ASN A 304 -4.17 -2.93 -26.05
CA ASN A 304 -2.85 -3.10 -26.66
C ASN A 304 -2.82 -4.12 -27.82
N GLY A 305 -3.97 -4.62 -28.27
CA GLY A 305 -4.07 -5.59 -29.37
C GLY A 305 -3.40 -6.95 -29.06
N LYS A 306 -3.31 -7.35 -27.78
CA LYS A 306 -2.64 -8.56 -27.31
C LYS A 306 -3.60 -9.76 -27.22
N TRP A 307 -4.12 -10.20 -28.37
CA TRP A 307 -5.14 -11.25 -28.45
C TRP A 307 -4.64 -12.62 -27.98
N ASP A 308 -3.37 -12.97 -28.25
CA ASP A 308 -2.78 -14.22 -27.75
C ASP A 308 -2.67 -14.21 -26.23
N ASN A 309 -2.30 -13.07 -25.63
CA ASN A 309 -2.24 -12.92 -24.18
C ASN A 309 -3.64 -13.04 -23.57
N LEU A 310 -4.66 -12.44 -24.19
CA LEU A 310 -6.06 -12.58 -23.78
C LEU A 310 -6.50 -14.04 -23.75
N ARG A 311 -6.17 -14.79 -24.80
CA ARG A 311 -6.49 -16.22 -24.92
C ARG A 311 -5.84 -17.02 -23.79
N VAL A 312 -4.55 -16.82 -23.54
CA VAL A 312 -3.80 -17.53 -22.48
C VAL A 312 -4.30 -17.18 -21.09
N LEU A 313 -4.65 -15.92 -20.83
CA LEU A 313 -5.08 -15.47 -19.51
C LEU A 313 -6.52 -15.88 -19.19
N LEU A 314 -7.45 -15.83 -20.13
CA LEU A 314 -8.89 -15.91 -19.85
C LEU A 314 -9.63 -17.03 -20.59
N THR A 315 -9.12 -17.51 -21.72
CA THR A 315 -9.85 -18.49 -22.56
C THR A 315 -9.32 -19.92 -22.39
N GLU A 316 -8.02 -20.10 -22.31
CA GLU A 316 -7.41 -21.42 -22.11
C GLU A 316 -7.59 -21.98 -20.69
N PRO A 317 -7.41 -21.18 -19.60
CA PRO A 317 -7.64 -21.68 -18.27
C PRO A 317 -9.12 -21.98 -18.05
N THR A 318 -9.42 -23.20 -17.59
CA THR A 318 -10.79 -23.61 -17.29
C THR A 318 -10.98 -23.84 -15.81
N VAL A 319 -12.17 -23.50 -15.30
CA VAL A 319 -12.63 -23.77 -13.94
C VAL A 319 -13.90 -24.61 -13.97
N LYS A 320 -14.18 -25.29 -12.85
CA LYS A 320 -15.45 -26.01 -12.69
C LYS A 320 -16.57 -24.98 -12.53
N ASP A 321 -17.59 -25.08 -13.36
CA ASP A 321 -18.79 -24.25 -13.21
C ASP A 321 -19.45 -24.52 -11.84
N ARG A 322 -20.05 -23.49 -11.23
CA ARG A 322 -20.73 -23.58 -9.94
C ARG A 322 -22.06 -24.35 -10.06
N TYR A 323 -22.72 -24.23 -11.19
CA TYR A 323 -24.08 -24.72 -11.40
C TYR A 323 -24.15 -25.95 -12.28
N GLN A 324 -23.08 -26.28 -13.01
CA GLN A 324 -23.03 -27.39 -13.98
C GLN A 324 -21.79 -28.25 -13.76
N PRO A 325 -21.84 -29.55 -14.07
CA PRO A 325 -20.68 -30.44 -13.96
C PRO A 325 -19.62 -30.19 -15.05
N ALA A 326 -19.73 -29.11 -15.81
CA ALA A 326 -18.82 -28.72 -16.89
C ALA A 326 -17.62 -27.91 -16.37
N ARG A 327 -16.54 -27.92 -17.15
CA ARG A 327 -15.44 -26.95 -16.99
C ARG A 327 -15.57 -25.93 -18.12
N LEU A 328 -15.59 -24.66 -17.75
CA LEU A 328 -15.75 -23.53 -18.66
C LEU A 328 -14.52 -22.62 -18.62
N PRO A 329 -14.21 -21.89 -19.71
CA PRO A 329 -13.20 -20.86 -19.71
C PRO A 329 -13.41 -19.83 -18.60
N LEU A 330 -12.32 -19.26 -18.07
CA LEU A 330 -12.39 -18.22 -17.04
C LEU A 330 -13.28 -17.05 -17.45
N LEU A 331 -13.24 -16.66 -18.73
CA LEU A 331 -14.04 -15.56 -19.27
C LEU A 331 -15.55 -15.79 -19.12
N GLU A 332 -16.01 -17.03 -19.26
CA GLU A 332 -17.44 -17.39 -19.14
C GLU A 332 -17.91 -17.47 -17.68
N VAL A 333 -17.00 -17.73 -16.76
CA VAL A 333 -17.32 -17.94 -15.33
C VAL A 333 -17.11 -16.64 -14.51
N SER A 334 -16.36 -15.68 -15.06
CA SER A 334 -16.09 -14.39 -14.39
C SER A 334 -17.27 -13.43 -14.57
N ASP A 335 -18.37 -13.70 -13.84
CA ASP A 335 -19.57 -12.86 -13.84
C ASP A 335 -19.29 -11.52 -13.14
N PRO A 336 -19.47 -10.36 -13.82
CA PRO A 336 -19.27 -9.05 -13.22
C PRO A 336 -20.30 -8.70 -12.13
N TYR A 337 -21.43 -9.39 -12.07
CA TYR A 337 -22.47 -9.17 -11.07
C TYR A 337 -22.30 -10.04 -9.82
N ALA A 338 -21.53 -11.13 -9.91
CA ALA A 338 -21.38 -12.11 -8.84
C ALA A 338 -20.92 -11.50 -7.49
N PRO A 339 -20.02 -10.49 -7.43
CA PRO A 339 -19.58 -9.91 -6.16
C PRO A 339 -20.64 -9.09 -5.42
N PHE A 340 -21.71 -8.67 -6.11
CA PHE A 340 -22.69 -7.70 -5.59
C PHE A 340 -24.14 -8.09 -5.89
N GLY A 341 -24.43 -9.36 -6.15
CA GLY A 341 -25.76 -9.83 -6.53
C GLY A 341 -26.84 -9.51 -5.52
N SER A 342 -26.54 -9.59 -4.22
CA SER A 342 -27.45 -9.21 -3.12
C SER A 342 -27.24 -7.79 -2.57
N ALA A 343 -26.27 -7.04 -3.09
CA ALA A 343 -25.88 -5.72 -2.60
C ALA A 343 -25.68 -4.70 -3.77
N GLU A 344 -26.68 -4.55 -4.62
CA GLU A 344 -26.62 -3.75 -5.87
C GLU A 344 -26.26 -2.27 -5.66
N LEU A 345 -26.48 -1.71 -4.47
CA LEU A 345 -26.14 -0.31 -4.17
C LEU A 345 -24.64 -0.10 -3.93
N VAL A 346 -23.90 -1.13 -3.55
CA VAL A 346 -22.48 -1.01 -3.20
C VAL A 346 -21.60 -0.53 -4.35
N PRO A 347 -21.70 -1.04 -5.59
CA PRO A 347 -20.94 -0.51 -6.72
C PRO A 347 -21.15 0.98 -6.97
N HIS A 348 -22.39 1.46 -6.77
CA HIS A 348 -22.72 2.88 -6.94
C HIS A 348 -22.08 3.74 -5.84
N ALA A 349 -22.13 3.29 -4.57
CA ALA A 349 -21.49 3.97 -3.45
C ALA A 349 -19.97 4.06 -3.62
N LEU A 350 -19.34 2.97 -4.02
CA LEU A 350 -17.89 2.94 -4.28
C LEU A 350 -17.50 3.85 -5.45
N ALA A 351 -18.30 3.88 -6.53
CA ALA A 351 -18.03 4.75 -7.67
C ALA A 351 -18.12 6.23 -7.29
N HIS A 352 -19.16 6.65 -6.55
CA HIS A 352 -19.32 8.03 -6.09
C HIS A 352 -18.25 8.45 -5.09
N SER A 353 -17.90 7.59 -4.12
CA SER A 353 -16.83 7.85 -3.16
C SER A 353 -15.48 8.06 -3.86
N GLY A 354 -15.18 7.25 -4.89
CA GLY A 354 -13.91 7.34 -5.63
C GLY A 354 -13.81 8.55 -6.56
N VAL A 355 -14.93 9.01 -7.15
CA VAL A 355 -14.94 10.12 -8.13
C VAL A 355 -15.11 11.46 -7.43
N ASP A 356 -16.03 11.55 -6.45
CA ASP A 356 -16.43 12.81 -5.84
C ASP A 356 -15.67 13.11 -4.53
N GLY A 357 -14.82 12.19 -4.08
CA GLY A 357 -14.06 12.31 -2.82
C GLY A 357 -14.94 12.29 -1.56
N LEU A 358 -16.18 11.82 -1.69
CA LEU A 358 -17.14 11.67 -0.59
C LEU A 358 -16.83 10.41 0.24
N GLY A 359 -17.15 10.44 1.51
CA GLY A 359 -17.17 9.22 2.33
C GLY A 359 -18.23 8.23 1.80
N LEU A 360 -18.03 6.92 2.01
CA LEU A 360 -18.98 5.89 1.54
C LEU A 360 -20.41 6.12 1.98
N ARG A 361 -20.62 6.57 3.23
CA ARG A 361 -21.95 6.89 3.77
C ARG A 361 -22.59 8.08 3.03
N ASP A 362 -21.83 9.15 2.82
CA ASP A 362 -22.33 10.36 2.15
C ASP A 362 -22.68 10.07 0.68
N ALA A 363 -21.84 9.26 0.00
CA ALA A 363 -22.07 8.79 -1.35
C ALA A 363 -23.37 7.94 -1.47
N LEU A 364 -23.65 7.09 -0.48
CA LEU A 364 -24.89 6.29 -0.42
C LEU A 364 -26.13 7.19 -0.23
N VAL A 365 -26.07 8.14 0.69
CA VAL A 365 -27.16 9.07 0.96
C VAL A 365 -27.47 9.90 -0.29
N GLU A 366 -26.47 10.47 -0.93
CA GLU A 366 -26.62 11.25 -2.16
C GLU A 366 -27.22 10.41 -3.30
N PHE A 367 -26.77 9.17 -3.46
CA PHE A 367 -27.30 8.24 -4.46
C PHE A 367 -28.77 7.89 -4.17
N ALA A 368 -29.11 7.60 -2.90
CA ALA A 368 -30.48 7.25 -2.48
C ALA A 368 -31.44 8.44 -2.70
N GLU A 369 -31.01 9.67 -2.42
CA GLU A 369 -31.78 10.88 -2.66
C GLU A 369 -32.02 11.13 -4.16
N LYS A 370 -30.99 11.00 -4.99
CA LYS A 370 -31.11 11.10 -6.46
C LYS A 370 -32.06 10.06 -7.04
N LYS A 371 -32.14 8.87 -6.46
CA LYS A 371 -33.06 7.80 -6.89
C LYS A 371 -34.50 8.12 -6.48
N LYS A 372 -34.74 8.69 -5.28
CA LYS A 372 -36.07 9.13 -4.82
C LYS A 372 -36.64 10.28 -5.64
N GLY A 373 -35.81 11.17 -6.18
CA GLY A 373 -36.26 12.31 -6.99
C GLY A 373 -36.61 11.96 -8.46
N LYS A 374 -36.49 10.70 -8.86
CA LYS A 374 -36.83 10.22 -10.22
C LYS A 374 -38.15 9.44 -10.30
N TYR A 375 -38.91 9.36 -9.23
CA TYR A 375 -40.28 8.86 -9.14
C TYR A 375 -41.18 10.01 -8.54
#